data_e4d7515165366561f55ff3612a8ed359
#
_entry.id   e4d7515165366561f55ff3612a8ed359
#
_cell.length_a   1.000
_cell.length_b   1.000
_cell.length_c   1.000
_cell.angle_alpha   90.00
_cell.angle_beta   90.00
_cell.angle_gamma   90.00
#
_symmetry.space_group_name_H-M   'P 1'
#
loop_
_entity.id
_entity.type
_entity.pdbx_description
1 polymer ?
#
loop_
_entity_poly.entity_id
_entity_poly.type
_entity_poly.pdbx_seq_one_letter_code
_entity_poly.pdbx_strand_id
1 'polypeptide(L)'
;MTTDLATISKAFCSIQDSHILVVGDVMLDRFIDGHVSRISPEAPVPILEKSAVKQMPGGSANVACNVAFLGAKTTLIGAIGKDEAGQILVTELGKNPSITFMPHIVTGRPTTLKTRYRAAGQQILRVDDEDT
;
A
#
# COMPACT_ATOMS: atom_id res chain seq x y z
N MET A 1 -34.27 -7.68 0.54
CA MET A 1 -34.20 -6.22 0.33
C MET A 1 -33.39 -5.98 -0.94
N THR A 2 -34.03 -5.66 -2.04
CA THR A 2 -33.35 -5.26 -3.27
C THR A 2 -33.01 -3.78 -3.14
N THR A 3 -31.74 -3.46 -2.96
CA THR A 3 -31.29 -2.06 -2.95
C THR A 3 -31.45 -1.52 -4.36
N ASP A 4 -32.28 -0.47 -4.53
CA ASP A 4 -32.53 0.18 -5.79
C ASP A 4 -31.26 0.91 -6.29
N LEU A 5 -31.01 0.85 -7.59
CA LEU A 5 -29.90 1.54 -8.28
C LEU A 5 -29.86 3.04 -7.97
N ALA A 6 -31.04 3.68 -7.84
CA ALA A 6 -31.13 5.09 -7.48
C ALA A 6 -30.59 5.38 -6.07
N THR A 7 -30.83 4.49 -5.11
CA THR A 7 -30.32 4.58 -3.74
C THR A 7 -28.79 4.42 -3.71
N ILE A 8 -28.25 3.47 -4.50
CA ILE A 8 -26.79 3.28 -4.63
C ILE A 8 -26.14 4.51 -5.26
N SER A 9 -26.71 5.02 -6.35
CA SER A 9 -26.20 6.22 -7.02
C SER A 9 -26.18 7.44 -6.10
N LYS A 10 -27.23 7.65 -5.32
CA LYS A 10 -27.32 8.74 -4.34
C LYS A 10 -26.26 8.58 -3.24
N ALA A 11 -26.01 7.36 -2.76
CA ALA A 11 -24.96 7.08 -1.77
C ALA A 11 -23.55 7.41 -2.33
N PHE A 12 -23.27 7.06 -3.60
CA PHE A 12 -22.01 7.42 -4.24
C PHE A 12 -21.85 8.95 -4.39
N CYS A 13 -22.89 9.67 -4.76
CA CYS A 13 -22.83 11.14 -4.85
C CYS A 13 -22.53 11.77 -3.48
N SER A 14 -23.09 11.24 -2.40
CA SER A 14 -22.84 11.78 -1.05
C SER A 14 -21.40 11.54 -0.53
N ILE A 15 -20.68 10.56 -1.09
CA ILE A 15 -19.27 10.31 -0.73
C ILE A 15 -18.40 11.49 -1.19
N GLN A 16 -18.68 12.11 -2.32
CA GLN A 16 -17.87 13.20 -2.89
C GLN A 16 -17.85 14.45 -1.99
N ASP A 17 -18.91 14.66 -1.23
CA ASP A 17 -19.02 15.78 -0.28
C ASP A 17 -18.48 15.44 1.12
N SER A 18 -17.98 14.22 1.30
CA SER A 18 -17.53 13.71 2.60
C SER A 18 -16.05 14.03 2.84
N HIS A 19 -15.71 14.20 4.11
CA HIS A 19 -14.33 14.22 4.58
C HIS A 19 -14.12 13.07 5.57
N ILE A 20 -13.31 12.10 5.19
CA ILE A 20 -13.11 10.86 5.95
C ILE A 20 -11.74 10.88 6.62
N LEU A 21 -11.73 10.66 7.93
CA LEU A 21 -10.51 10.43 8.69
C LEU A 21 -10.20 8.94 8.73
N VAL A 22 -9.00 8.58 8.27
CA VAL A 22 -8.45 7.22 8.36
C VAL A 22 -7.30 7.25 9.35
N VAL A 23 -7.36 6.40 10.38
CA VAL A 23 -6.29 6.24 11.38
C VAL A 23 -5.93 4.78 11.46
N GLY A 24 -4.64 4.44 11.33
CA GLY A 24 -4.22 3.04 11.42
C GLY A 24 -2.81 2.78 10.92
N ASP A 25 -2.47 1.50 10.80
CA ASP A 25 -1.15 1.07 10.37
C ASP A 25 -0.92 1.37 8.89
N VAL A 26 0.05 2.24 8.64
CA VAL A 26 0.52 2.60 7.31
C VAL A 26 1.70 1.71 6.96
N MET A 27 1.71 1.18 5.74
CA MET A 27 2.79 0.34 5.25
C MET A 27 3.04 0.56 3.76
N LEU A 28 4.22 0.17 3.31
CA LEU A 28 4.56 0.12 1.89
C LEU A 28 4.47 -1.34 1.41
N ASP A 29 3.62 -1.60 0.42
CA ASP A 29 3.61 -2.87 -0.29
C ASP A 29 4.56 -2.79 -1.49
N ARG A 30 5.54 -3.69 -1.54
CA ARG A 30 6.50 -3.82 -2.65
C ARG A 30 6.32 -5.17 -3.32
N PHE A 31 6.19 -5.16 -4.63
CA PHE A 31 6.10 -6.35 -5.46
C PHE A 31 7.34 -6.42 -6.34
N ILE A 32 8.05 -7.52 -6.25
CA ILE A 32 9.20 -7.85 -7.09
C ILE A 32 8.78 -8.99 -8.00
N ASP A 33 8.51 -8.65 -9.25
CA ASP A 33 8.15 -9.61 -10.28
C ASP A 33 9.41 -10.12 -10.99
N GLY A 34 9.41 -11.40 -11.32
CA GLY A 34 10.53 -12.00 -12.02
C GLY A 34 10.20 -13.36 -12.63
N HIS A 35 11.25 -14.01 -13.09
CA HIS A 35 11.22 -15.34 -13.65
C HIS A 35 12.14 -16.27 -12.86
N VAL A 36 11.71 -17.52 -12.66
CA VAL A 36 12.52 -18.58 -12.07
C VAL A 36 12.80 -19.60 -13.14
N SER A 37 14.04 -19.70 -13.58
CA SER A 37 14.49 -20.63 -14.63
C SER A 37 15.43 -21.72 -14.12
N ARG A 38 16.03 -21.52 -12.94
CA ARG A 38 17.06 -22.41 -12.39
C ARG A 38 17.07 -22.41 -10.87
N ILE A 39 17.66 -23.47 -10.33
CA ILE A 39 18.00 -23.61 -8.91
C ILE A 39 19.43 -23.10 -8.69
N SER A 40 19.69 -22.51 -7.51
CA SER A 40 21.02 -22.06 -7.13
C SER A 40 22.00 -23.25 -7.04
N PRO A 41 23.25 -23.10 -7.52
CA PRO A 41 24.29 -24.10 -7.27
C PRO A 41 24.78 -24.11 -5.81
N GLU A 42 24.49 -23.06 -5.04
CA GLU A 42 24.96 -22.93 -3.64
C GLU A 42 23.99 -23.53 -2.62
N ALA A 43 22.69 -23.61 -2.96
CA ALA A 43 21.65 -24.13 -2.09
C ALA A 43 20.42 -24.56 -2.92
N PRO A 44 19.55 -25.48 -2.44
CA PRO A 44 18.37 -25.92 -3.16
C PRO A 44 17.24 -24.87 -3.11
N VAL A 45 17.53 -23.66 -3.58
CA VAL A 45 16.60 -22.52 -3.64
C VAL A 45 16.46 -21.99 -5.07
N PRO A 46 15.27 -21.53 -5.47
CA PRO A 46 15.08 -20.92 -6.78
C PRO A 46 15.82 -19.58 -6.90
N ILE A 47 16.37 -19.31 -8.08
CA ILE A 47 16.91 -17.98 -8.42
C ILE A 47 15.81 -17.20 -9.11
N LEU A 48 15.39 -16.07 -8.52
CA LEU A 48 14.46 -15.14 -9.13
C LEU A 48 15.24 -14.08 -9.92
N GLU A 49 15.13 -14.12 -11.22
CA GLU A 49 15.65 -13.08 -12.12
C GLU A 49 14.60 -11.94 -12.18
N LYS A 50 14.91 -10.84 -11.50
CA LYS A 50 13.99 -9.71 -11.35
C LYS A 50 13.72 -9.02 -12.70
N SER A 51 12.47 -8.81 -13.04
CA SER A 51 12.03 -8.09 -14.24
C SER A 51 11.37 -6.75 -13.94
N ALA A 52 10.65 -6.63 -12.82
CA ALA A 52 9.96 -5.40 -12.45
C ALA A 52 9.87 -5.23 -10.93
N VAL A 53 9.75 -3.96 -10.51
CA VAL A 53 9.41 -3.57 -9.13
C VAL A 53 8.21 -2.64 -9.18
N LYS A 54 7.20 -2.94 -8.38
CA LYS A 54 6.04 -2.07 -8.15
C LYS A 54 5.92 -1.78 -6.67
N GLN A 55 5.57 -0.56 -6.33
CA GLN A 55 5.37 -0.13 -4.95
C GLN A 55 4.04 0.60 -4.86
N MET A 56 3.33 0.39 -3.75
CA MET A 56 2.04 1.05 -3.52
C MET A 56 1.77 1.21 -2.02
N PRO A 57 0.98 2.22 -1.64
CA PRO A 57 0.48 2.35 -0.28
C PRO A 57 -0.33 1.11 0.15
N GLY A 58 -0.01 0.55 1.32
CA GLY A 58 -0.66 -0.62 1.92
C GLY A 58 -1.33 -0.29 3.25
N GLY A 59 -2.08 -1.25 3.80
CA GLY A 59 -2.79 -1.06 5.06
C GLY A 59 -3.78 0.11 5.04
N SER A 60 -3.75 0.95 6.07
CA SER A 60 -4.61 2.15 6.16
C SER A 60 -4.33 3.17 5.05
N ALA A 61 -3.11 3.21 4.50
CA ALA A 61 -2.78 4.05 3.35
C ALA A 61 -3.52 3.59 2.08
N ASN A 62 -3.68 2.27 1.86
CA ASN A 62 -4.49 1.75 0.78
C ASN A 62 -5.98 2.09 0.97
N VAL A 63 -6.48 2.02 2.21
CA VAL A 63 -7.86 2.44 2.52
C VAL A 63 -8.05 3.92 2.15
N ALA A 64 -7.13 4.79 2.56
CA ALA A 64 -7.18 6.22 2.23
C ALA A 64 -7.18 6.47 0.71
N CYS A 65 -6.36 5.73 -0.05
CA CYS A 65 -6.36 5.80 -1.51
C CYS A 65 -7.71 5.39 -2.12
N ASN A 66 -8.31 4.30 -1.63
CA ASN A 66 -9.61 3.82 -2.13
C ASN A 66 -10.73 4.80 -1.81
N VAL A 67 -10.74 5.38 -0.60
CA VAL A 67 -11.73 6.40 -0.20
C VAL A 67 -11.60 7.65 -1.08
N ALA A 68 -10.37 8.12 -1.30
CA ALA A 68 -10.10 9.26 -2.17
C ALA A 68 -10.47 8.97 -3.65
N PHE A 69 -10.26 7.73 -4.10
CA PHE A 69 -10.68 7.29 -5.46
C PHE A 69 -12.20 7.31 -5.62
N LEU A 70 -12.96 7.06 -4.56
CA LEU A 70 -14.41 7.21 -4.54
C LEU A 70 -14.89 8.67 -4.52
N GLY A 71 -13.96 9.62 -4.43
CA GLY A 71 -14.23 11.07 -4.52
C GLY A 71 -14.27 11.82 -3.20
N ALA A 72 -14.13 11.15 -2.05
CA ALA A 72 -14.09 11.81 -0.75
C ALA A 72 -12.75 12.53 -0.51
N LYS A 73 -12.78 13.62 0.25
CA LYS A 73 -11.56 14.15 0.89
C LYS A 73 -11.14 13.23 2.03
N THR A 74 -9.86 12.93 2.12
CA THR A 74 -9.36 11.95 3.10
C THR A 74 -8.20 12.53 3.87
N THR A 75 -8.28 12.47 5.20
CA THR A 75 -7.12 12.70 6.06
C THR A 75 -6.64 11.34 6.58
N LEU A 76 -5.37 11.03 6.35
CA LEU A 76 -4.73 9.81 6.85
C LEU A 76 -3.75 10.15 7.96
N ILE A 77 -3.88 9.49 9.11
CA ILE A 77 -2.93 9.55 10.22
C ILE A 77 -2.35 8.15 10.44
N GLY A 78 -1.04 8.06 10.51
CA GLY A 78 -0.34 6.82 10.78
C GLY A 78 1.14 7.01 11.05
N ALA A 79 1.77 6.00 11.65
CA ALA A 79 3.18 6.04 12.00
C ALA A 79 4.06 5.55 10.84
N ILE A 80 5.18 6.24 10.61
CA ILE A 80 6.24 5.83 9.69
C ILE A 80 7.60 6.02 10.33
N GLY A 81 8.62 5.33 9.84
CA GLY A 81 10.02 5.56 10.17
C GLY A 81 10.60 6.73 9.38
N LYS A 82 11.82 7.13 9.76
CA LYS A 82 12.64 8.10 9.02
C LYS A 82 13.52 7.35 8.01
N ASP A 83 12.92 6.71 7.02
CA ASP A 83 13.58 5.82 6.06
C ASP A 83 13.05 6.00 4.63
N GLU A 84 13.64 5.24 3.69
CA GLU A 84 13.26 5.28 2.28
C GLU A 84 11.78 4.89 2.05
N ALA A 85 11.30 3.85 2.75
CA ALA A 85 9.92 3.39 2.61
C ALA A 85 8.90 4.45 3.04
N GLY A 86 9.20 5.17 4.14
CA GLY A 86 8.40 6.30 4.60
C GLY A 86 8.38 7.47 3.61
N GLN A 87 9.53 7.80 3.01
CA GLN A 87 9.62 8.84 1.98
C GLN A 87 8.84 8.48 0.72
N ILE A 88 8.90 7.22 0.29
CA ILE A 88 8.10 6.73 -0.85
C ILE A 88 6.61 6.87 -0.54
N LEU A 89 6.15 6.46 0.65
CA LEU A 89 4.75 6.60 1.05
C LEU A 89 4.27 8.05 1.02
N VAL A 90 5.05 8.98 1.59
CA VAL A 90 4.73 10.41 1.54
C VAL A 90 4.61 10.89 0.10
N THR A 91 5.54 10.48 -0.76
CA THR A 91 5.54 10.86 -2.17
C THR A 91 4.34 10.28 -2.93
N GLU A 92 4.05 8.99 -2.75
CA GLU A 92 2.93 8.33 -3.44
C GLU A 92 1.57 8.88 -3.00
N LEU A 93 1.36 9.07 -1.70
CA LEU A 93 0.12 9.65 -1.17
C LEU A 93 -0.06 11.11 -1.59
N GLY A 94 1.03 11.87 -1.67
CA GLY A 94 1.03 13.28 -2.09
C GLY A 94 0.67 13.50 -3.57
N LYS A 95 0.66 12.46 -4.41
CA LYS A 95 0.21 12.54 -5.81
C LYS A 95 -1.30 12.76 -5.92
N ASN A 96 -2.09 12.41 -4.90
CA ASN A 96 -3.53 12.58 -4.89
C ASN A 96 -3.91 13.79 -4.02
N PRO A 97 -4.40 14.88 -4.62
CA PRO A 97 -4.75 16.11 -3.88
C PRO A 97 -5.93 15.93 -2.91
N SER A 98 -6.71 14.86 -3.04
CA SER A 98 -7.79 14.53 -2.12
C SER A 98 -7.30 13.85 -0.84
N ILE A 99 -6.00 13.51 -0.73
CA ILE A 99 -5.41 12.89 0.45
C ILE A 99 -4.52 13.89 1.18
N THR A 100 -4.84 14.13 2.45
CA THR A 100 -3.96 14.82 3.38
C THR A 100 -3.31 13.77 4.28
N PHE A 101 -2.05 13.46 4.05
CA PHE A 101 -1.31 12.53 4.90
C PHE A 101 -0.59 13.29 6.02
N MET A 102 -0.86 12.92 7.26
CA MET A 102 -0.26 13.47 8.48
C MET A 102 0.56 12.35 9.17
N PRO A 103 1.81 12.11 8.72
CA PRO A 103 2.63 11.06 9.29
C PRO A 103 3.10 11.40 10.69
N HIS A 104 3.03 10.47 11.61
CA HIS A 104 3.79 10.50 12.85
C HIS A 104 5.13 9.80 12.63
N ILE A 105 6.22 10.57 12.62
CA ILE A 105 7.56 10.02 12.38
C ILE A 105 8.11 9.49 13.70
N VAL A 106 8.36 8.16 13.74
CA VAL A 106 8.91 7.47 14.92
C VAL A 106 10.39 7.20 14.70
N THR A 107 11.23 7.76 15.58
CA THR A 107 12.68 7.54 15.52
C THR A 107 13.03 6.12 16.03
N GLY A 108 13.88 5.43 15.29
CA GLY A 108 14.35 4.08 15.66
C GLY A 108 13.42 2.94 15.26
N ARG A 109 12.24 3.26 14.69
CA ARG A 109 11.32 2.27 14.12
C ARG A 109 11.35 2.34 12.59
N PRO A 110 11.47 1.20 11.88
CA PRO A 110 11.31 1.19 10.43
C PRO A 110 9.87 1.42 10.02
N THR A 111 9.66 2.02 8.83
CA THR A 111 8.36 1.99 8.18
C THR A 111 8.04 0.55 7.78
N THR A 112 6.86 0.05 8.15
CA THR A 112 6.45 -1.30 7.77
C THR A 112 6.51 -1.45 6.25
N LEU A 113 7.33 -2.39 5.78
CA LEU A 113 7.52 -2.72 4.37
C LEU A 113 7.26 -4.21 4.16
N LYS A 114 6.30 -4.52 3.30
CA LYS A 114 5.96 -5.90 2.93
C LYS A 114 6.37 -6.17 1.49
N THR A 115 7.48 -6.88 1.32
CA THR A 115 8.04 -7.22 0.01
C THR A 115 7.56 -8.60 -0.42
N ARG A 116 6.84 -8.67 -1.55
CA ARG A 116 6.33 -9.89 -2.16
C ARG A 116 7.11 -10.20 -3.42
N TYR A 117 7.76 -11.38 -3.44
CA TYR A 117 8.45 -11.91 -4.60
C TYR A 117 7.50 -12.81 -5.37
N ARG A 118 7.36 -12.55 -6.67
CA ARG A 118 6.42 -13.28 -7.53
C ARG A 118 7.10 -13.77 -8.79
N ALA A 119 6.78 -15.01 -9.18
CA ALA A 119 7.18 -15.61 -10.46
C ALA A 119 5.96 -16.22 -11.15
N ALA A 120 5.81 -16.03 -12.45
CA ALA A 120 4.67 -16.52 -13.23
C ALA A 120 3.30 -16.19 -12.62
N GLY A 121 3.17 -15.00 -12.01
CA GLY A 121 1.93 -14.55 -11.33
C GLY A 121 1.71 -15.12 -9.93
N GLN A 122 2.55 -16.04 -9.46
CA GLN A 122 2.43 -16.64 -8.13
C GLN A 122 3.41 -16.01 -7.13
N GLN A 123 2.97 -15.82 -5.90
CA GLN A 123 3.84 -15.39 -4.81
C GLN A 123 4.68 -16.58 -4.31
N ILE A 124 6.00 -16.42 -4.33
CA ILE A 124 6.95 -17.45 -3.86
C ILE A 124 7.52 -17.15 -2.48
N LEU A 125 7.61 -15.87 -2.11
CA LEU A 125 8.15 -15.43 -0.82
C LEU A 125 7.53 -14.08 -0.43
N ARG A 126 7.38 -13.84 0.88
CA ARG A 126 7.16 -12.52 1.44
C ARG A 126 8.21 -12.24 2.52
N VAL A 127 8.76 -11.05 2.47
CA VAL A 127 9.68 -10.52 3.49
C VAL A 127 9.01 -9.30 4.10
N ASP A 128 8.89 -9.29 5.42
CA ASP A 128 8.28 -8.21 6.18
C ASP A 128 9.36 -7.52 7.03
N ASP A 129 9.59 -6.23 6.75
CA ASP A 129 10.38 -5.34 7.59
C ASP A 129 9.41 -4.56 8.47
N GLU A 130 9.25 -4.99 9.71
CA GLU A 130 8.33 -4.37 10.67
C GLU A 130 8.87 -4.53 12.08
N ASP A 131 8.49 -3.58 12.95
CA ASP A 131 8.74 -3.63 14.38
C ASP A 131 7.45 -4.15 15.05
N THR A 132 7.55 -5.26 15.79
CA THR A 132 6.41 -5.96 16.42
C THR A 132 6.43 -5.75 17.95
#